data_0a25e265b9361b9a10933c28998a5c47
#
_entry.id   0a25e265b9361b9a10933c28998a5c47
#
_cell.length_a   1.000
_cell.length_b   1.000
_cell.length_c   1.000
_cell.angle_alpha   90.00
_cell.angle_beta   90.00
_cell.angle_gamma   90.00
#
_symmetry.space_group_name_H-M   'P 1'
#
loop_
_entity.id
_entity.type
_entity.pdbx_description
1 polymer ?
#
loop_
_entity_poly.entity_id
_entity_poly.type
_entity_poly.pdbx_seq_one_letter_code
_entity_poly.pdbx_strand_id
1 'polypeptide(L)'
;MSKPVWFAIALTSGIAVGINYYGVYEPISFVYNPPAFLGVEPLSSGAILNALKYTFLHWCLHPYAIYTTAGLCVVFLIYNAKKRYRVCTSLYPLLGEKTYGGI
;
A
#
# COMPACT_ATOMS: atom_id res chain seq x y z
N MET A 1 -9.75 2.82 -25.23
CA MET A 1 -8.83 2.65 -24.09
C MET A 1 -7.99 1.40 -24.34
N SER A 2 -6.67 1.45 -24.12
CA SER A 2 -5.81 0.27 -24.30
C SER A 2 -6.05 -0.78 -23.20
N LYS A 3 -5.83 -2.07 -23.52
CA LYS A 3 -6.00 -3.16 -22.55
C LYS A 3 -5.20 -2.97 -21.24
N PRO A 4 -3.92 -2.52 -21.26
CA PRO A 4 -3.16 -2.27 -20.04
C PRO A 4 -3.77 -1.17 -19.17
N VAL A 5 -4.27 -0.10 -19.76
CA VAL A 5 -4.91 1.00 -19.03
C VAL A 5 -6.22 0.53 -18.40
N TRP A 6 -7.02 -0.25 -19.12
CA TRP A 6 -8.23 -0.86 -18.57
C TRP A 6 -7.92 -1.75 -17.38
N PHE A 7 -6.92 -2.62 -17.50
CA PHE A 7 -6.49 -3.50 -16.40
C PHE A 7 -6.04 -2.71 -15.17
N ALA A 8 -5.23 -1.66 -15.36
CA ALA A 8 -4.76 -0.82 -14.25
C ALA A 8 -5.92 -0.13 -13.50
N ILE A 9 -6.92 0.37 -14.23
CA ILE A 9 -8.12 0.99 -13.63
C ILE A 9 -8.95 -0.04 -12.87
N ALA A 10 -9.18 -1.22 -13.46
CA ALA A 10 -9.94 -2.29 -12.81
C ALA A 10 -9.23 -2.78 -11.52
N LEU A 11 -7.90 -2.95 -11.57
CA LEU A 11 -7.10 -3.36 -10.42
C LEU A 11 -7.14 -2.32 -9.30
N THR A 12 -6.93 -1.05 -9.60
CA THR A 12 -6.97 0.01 -8.59
C THR A 12 -8.35 0.18 -7.96
N SER A 13 -9.42 0.03 -8.75
CA SER A 13 -10.79 0.04 -8.22
C SER A 13 -11.04 -1.13 -7.26
N GLY A 14 -10.57 -2.33 -7.62
CA GLY A 14 -10.68 -3.51 -6.75
C GLY A 14 -9.92 -3.34 -5.43
N ILE A 15 -8.72 -2.77 -5.47
CA ILE A 15 -7.93 -2.47 -4.28
C ILE A 15 -8.65 -1.46 -3.38
N ALA A 16 -9.23 -0.39 -3.95
CA ALA A 16 -9.95 0.62 -3.19
C ALA A 16 -11.17 0.04 -2.44
N VAL A 17 -11.93 -0.84 -3.08
CA VAL A 17 -13.03 -1.58 -2.43
C VAL A 17 -12.50 -2.48 -1.32
N GLY A 18 -11.39 -3.17 -1.56
CA GLY A 18 -10.72 -4.01 -0.56
C GLY A 18 -10.33 -3.22 0.69
N ILE A 19 -9.75 -2.03 0.53
CA ILE A 19 -9.38 -1.15 1.65
C ILE A 19 -10.60 -0.79 2.50
N ASN A 20 -11.69 -0.38 1.87
CA ASN A 20 -12.92 -0.02 2.58
C ASN A 20 -13.52 -1.23 3.34
N TYR A 21 -13.53 -2.40 2.72
CA TYR A 21 -14.03 -3.62 3.34
C TYR A 21 -13.17 -4.06 4.52
N TYR A 22 -11.85 -4.20 4.31
CA TYR A 22 -10.94 -4.68 5.35
C TYR A 22 -10.70 -3.66 6.46
N GLY A 23 -10.84 -2.37 6.20
CA GLY A 23 -10.77 -1.34 7.24
C GLY A 23 -11.81 -1.52 8.35
N VAL A 24 -12.94 -2.18 8.05
CA VAL A 24 -13.98 -2.53 9.03
C VAL A 24 -13.87 -3.99 9.46
N TYR A 25 -13.71 -4.90 8.50
CA TYR A 25 -13.70 -6.34 8.76
C TYR A 25 -12.52 -6.78 9.63
N GLU A 26 -11.33 -6.29 9.35
CA GLU A 26 -10.10 -6.72 10.02
C GLU A 26 -10.10 -6.44 11.53
N PRO A 27 -10.37 -5.21 12.00
CA PRO A 27 -10.40 -4.96 13.44
C PRO A 27 -11.49 -5.78 14.15
N ILE A 28 -12.65 -5.95 13.55
CA ILE A 28 -13.71 -6.78 14.10
C ILE A 28 -13.26 -8.24 14.20
N SER A 29 -12.68 -8.78 13.13
CA SER A 29 -12.17 -10.15 13.10
C SER A 29 -11.11 -10.41 14.17
N PHE A 30 -10.20 -9.47 14.42
CA PHE A 30 -9.16 -9.61 15.46
C PHE A 30 -9.71 -9.49 16.90
N VAL A 31 -10.84 -8.82 17.09
CA VAL A 31 -11.51 -8.81 18.39
C VAL A 31 -12.15 -10.16 18.69
N TYR A 32 -12.79 -10.78 17.70
CA TYR A 32 -13.43 -12.09 17.86
C TYR A 32 -12.44 -13.25 17.85
N ASN A 33 -11.40 -13.16 17.02
CA ASN A 33 -10.40 -14.20 16.86
C ASN A 33 -8.99 -13.60 16.92
N PRO A 34 -8.52 -13.19 18.12
CA PRO A 34 -7.18 -12.66 18.25
C PRO A 34 -6.14 -13.73 17.89
N PRO A 35 -5.05 -13.37 17.23
CA PRO A 35 -3.96 -14.31 16.95
C PRO A 35 -3.43 -14.96 18.22
N ALA A 36 -3.26 -16.28 18.21
CA ALA A 36 -2.90 -17.07 19.39
C ALA A 36 -1.59 -16.62 20.06
N PHE A 37 -0.64 -16.09 19.28
CA PHE A 37 0.63 -15.61 19.83
C PHE A 37 0.52 -14.37 20.72
N LEU A 38 -0.63 -13.69 20.72
CA LEU A 38 -0.88 -12.51 21.57
C LEU A 38 -1.28 -12.89 22.99
N GLY A 39 -1.75 -14.12 23.22
CA GLY A 39 -2.15 -14.60 24.54
C GLY A 39 -3.29 -13.79 25.16
N VAL A 40 -4.17 -13.21 24.35
CA VAL A 40 -5.32 -12.41 24.81
C VAL A 40 -6.63 -13.15 24.55
N GLU A 41 -7.56 -13.04 25.49
CA GLU A 41 -8.88 -13.63 25.37
C GLU A 41 -9.73 -12.89 24.34
N PRO A 42 -10.52 -13.60 23.50
CA PRO A 42 -11.47 -12.98 22.59
C PRO A 42 -12.43 -12.03 23.32
N LEU A 43 -12.84 -10.97 22.63
CA LEU A 43 -13.78 -9.96 23.14
C LEU A 43 -13.33 -9.21 24.41
N SER A 44 -12.07 -9.38 24.82
CA SER A 44 -11.48 -8.65 25.94
C SER A 44 -11.04 -7.24 25.53
N SER A 45 -10.83 -6.37 26.51
CA SER A 45 -10.22 -5.04 26.27
C SER A 45 -8.83 -5.15 25.64
N GLY A 46 -8.08 -6.20 26.00
CA GLY A 46 -6.79 -6.52 25.37
C GLY A 46 -6.93 -6.86 23.89
N ALA A 47 -7.94 -7.66 23.51
CA ALA A 47 -8.22 -7.99 22.12
C ALA A 47 -8.59 -6.73 21.31
N ILE A 48 -9.42 -5.84 21.86
CA ILE A 48 -9.80 -4.57 21.20
C ILE A 48 -8.56 -3.70 20.94
N LEU A 49 -7.72 -3.51 21.96
CA LEU A 49 -6.52 -2.70 21.82
C LEU A 49 -5.54 -3.28 20.79
N ASN A 50 -5.35 -4.60 20.79
CA ASN A 50 -4.49 -5.28 19.83
C ASN A 50 -5.07 -5.23 18.40
N ALA A 51 -6.39 -5.40 18.26
CA ALA A 51 -7.07 -5.28 16.97
C ALA A 51 -6.81 -3.91 16.32
N LEU A 52 -6.93 -2.83 17.08
CA LEU A 52 -6.62 -1.48 16.62
C LEU A 52 -5.14 -1.33 16.25
N LYS A 53 -4.22 -1.80 17.10
CA LYS A 53 -2.77 -1.75 16.81
C LYS A 53 -2.43 -2.45 15.48
N TYR A 54 -2.96 -3.66 15.25
CA TYR A 54 -2.69 -4.41 14.02
C TYR A 54 -3.32 -3.76 12.80
N THR A 55 -4.54 -3.24 12.92
CA THR A 55 -5.18 -2.50 11.83
C THR A 55 -4.34 -1.29 11.41
N PHE A 56 -3.86 -0.50 12.37
CA PHE A 56 -2.96 0.62 12.08
C PHE A 56 -1.62 0.18 11.49
N LEU A 57 -1.06 -0.92 11.97
CA LEU A 57 0.18 -1.48 11.43
C LEU A 57 0.00 -1.87 9.96
N HIS A 58 -1.06 -2.61 9.63
CA HIS A 58 -1.31 -3.12 8.29
C HIS A 58 -1.71 -2.03 7.29
N TRP A 59 -2.53 -1.06 7.70
CA TRP A 59 -3.12 -0.11 6.78
C TRP A 59 -2.50 1.29 6.81
N CYS A 60 -1.72 1.62 7.84
CA CYS A 60 -1.04 2.90 7.93
C CYS A 60 0.47 2.76 7.72
N LEU A 61 1.18 2.10 8.64
CA LEU A 61 2.64 2.11 8.63
C LEU A 61 3.24 1.42 7.40
N HIS A 62 2.88 0.17 7.13
CA HIS A 62 3.47 -0.59 6.03
C HIS A 62 3.17 -0.02 4.64
N PRO A 63 1.90 0.22 4.26
CA PRO A 63 1.61 0.76 2.94
C PRO A 63 2.22 2.15 2.73
N TYR A 64 2.12 3.03 3.73
CA TYR A 64 2.66 4.38 3.59
C TYR A 64 4.18 4.42 3.57
N ALA A 65 4.87 3.50 4.24
CA ALA A 65 6.32 3.35 4.11
C ALA A 65 6.72 3.02 2.66
N ILE A 66 5.99 2.10 2.02
CA ILE A 66 6.22 1.72 0.62
C ILE A 66 5.95 2.91 -0.32
N TYR A 67 4.80 3.57 -0.16
CA TYR A 67 4.44 4.74 -0.98
C TYR A 67 5.42 5.90 -0.80
N THR A 68 5.84 6.17 0.44
CA THR A 68 6.80 7.22 0.74
C THR A 68 8.15 6.94 0.09
N THR A 69 8.64 5.71 0.17
CA THR A 69 9.90 5.32 -0.46
C THR A 69 9.85 5.51 -1.97
N ALA A 70 8.80 5.00 -2.62
CA ALA A 70 8.60 5.19 -4.06
C ALA A 70 8.48 6.67 -4.43
N GLY A 71 7.71 7.44 -3.66
CA GLY A 71 7.53 8.87 -3.85
C GLY A 71 8.85 9.65 -3.73
N LEU A 72 9.66 9.35 -2.72
CA LEU A 72 10.97 9.97 -2.53
C LEU A 72 11.92 9.67 -3.71
N CYS A 73 11.93 8.45 -4.23
CA CYS A 73 12.71 8.10 -5.42
C CYS A 73 12.30 8.94 -6.63
N VAL A 74 10.99 9.08 -6.87
CA VAL A 74 10.47 9.89 -7.98
C VAL A 74 10.85 11.36 -7.79
N VAL A 75 10.62 11.93 -6.62
CA VAL A 75 10.93 13.32 -6.30
C VAL A 75 12.42 13.60 -6.46
N PHE A 76 13.28 12.74 -5.91
CA PHE A 76 14.73 12.88 -6.03
C PHE A 76 15.18 12.91 -7.50
N LEU A 77 14.69 12.00 -8.33
CA LEU A 77 15.06 11.92 -9.73
C LEU A 77 14.54 13.10 -10.55
N ILE A 78 13.37 13.63 -10.22
CA ILE A 78 12.80 14.79 -10.89
C ILE A 78 13.58 16.06 -10.53
N TYR A 79 13.77 16.32 -9.24
CA TYR A 79 14.34 17.58 -8.78
C TYR A 79 15.87 17.60 -8.88
N ASN A 80 16.56 16.52 -8.53
CA ASN A 80 18.02 16.48 -8.53
C ASN A 80 18.58 16.02 -9.88
N ALA A 81 18.03 14.96 -10.48
CA ALA A 81 18.51 14.45 -11.76
C ALA A 81 17.79 15.04 -12.98
N LYS A 82 16.86 15.99 -12.77
CA LYS A 82 16.10 16.70 -13.84
C LYS A 82 15.40 15.75 -14.83
N LYS A 83 14.91 14.62 -14.33
CA LYS A 83 14.21 13.63 -15.14
C LYS A 83 12.74 13.97 -15.34
N ARG A 84 12.05 13.27 -16.24
CA ARG A 84 10.65 13.51 -16.58
C ARG A 84 9.72 13.23 -15.38
N TYR A 85 8.68 14.03 -15.19
CA TYR A 85 7.66 13.83 -14.17
C TYR A 85 6.73 12.66 -14.54
N ARG A 86 7.14 11.45 -14.18
CA ARG A 86 6.39 10.20 -14.38
C ARG A 86 6.69 9.22 -13.24
N VAL A 87 5.73 8.39 -12.87
CA VAL A 87 5.92 7.35 -11.85
C VAL A 87 7.01 6.36 -12.26
N CYS A 88 7.08 5.99 -13.55
CA CYS A 88 8.13 5.11 -14.06
C CYS A 88 9.55 5.67 -13.92
N THR A 89 9.69 6.98 -13.69
CA THR A 89 11.01 7.61 -13.48
C THR A 89 11.76 7.01 -12.30
N SER A 90 11.07 6.42 -11.31
CA SER A 90 11.70 5.70 -10.21
C SER A 90 12.59 4.53 -10.68
N LEU A 91 12.32 3.98 -11.86
CA LEU A 91 13.09 2.89 -12.47
C LEU A 91 14.26 3.38 -13.33
N TYR A 92 14.42 4.69 -13.51
CA TYR A 92 15.46 5.27 -14.36
C TYR A 92 16.89 4.83 -13.99
N PRO A 93 17.28 4.72 -12.69
CA PRO A 93 18.61 4.26 -12.31
C PRO A 93 18.94 2.84 -12.80
N LEU A 94 17.91 2.00 -13.00
CA LEU A 94 18.06 0.60 -13.43
C LEU A 94 17.97 0.44 -14.96
N LEU A 95 17.05 1.17 -15.59
CA LEU A 95 16.67 0.97 -17.00
C LEU A 95 17.15 2.08 -17.93
N GLY A 96 17.65 3.20 -17.39
CA GLY A 96 18.06 4.36 -18.16
C GLY A 96 16.92 4.91 -19.03
N GLU A 97 17.23 5.34 -20.25
CA GLU A 97 16.24 5.90 -21.21
C GLU A 97 15.14 4.88 -21.61
N LYS A 98 15.38 3.58 -21.46
CA LYS A 98 14.36 2.54 -21.70
C LYS A 98 13.14 2.69 -20.82
N THR A 99 13.28 3.35 -19.67
CA THR A 99 12.16 3.67 -18.76
C THR A 99 11.04 4.47 -19.46
N TYR A 100 11.38 5.27 -20.46
CA TYR A 100 10.43 6.11 -21.19
C TYR A 100 10.04 5.54 -22.56
N GLY A 101 10.63 4.41 -22.96
CA GLY A 101 10.26 3.69 -24.16
C GLY A 101 8.83 3.15 -24.00
N GLY A 102 7.99 3.38 -25.02
CA GLY A 102 6.64 2.79 -25.03
C GLY A 102 6.73 1.26 -25.14
N ILE A 103 5.83 0.59 -24.41
CA ILE A 103 5.44 -0.80 -24.65
C ILE A 103 4.47 -0.83 -25.82
#